data_5bffb8300041e21da68e9765105a524d
#
_entry.id   5bffb8300041e21da68e9765105a524d
#
_cell.length_a   1.000
_cell.length_b   1.000
_cell.length_c   1.000
_cell.angle_alpha   90.00
_cell.angle_beta   90.00
_cell.angle_gamma   90.00
#
_symmetry.space_group_name_H-M   'P 1'
#
loop_
_entity.id
_entity.type
_entity.pdbx_description
1 polymer ?
#
loop_
_entity_poly.entity_id
_entity_poly.type
_entity_poly.pdbx_seq_one_letter_code
_entity_poly.pdbx_strand_id
1 'polypeptide(L)'
;MTEKKINKIILAYSGGLDTSVMLHWLKEQYGCEVICYCADVGQGEELDGLDEKARATGASKLYIEDLREEFVREYVWTAVKANAVYEGIYLMGTSLARPVIAKRQIEIARRENADAVAHGSTGKGNDQVRFELTYYALQPDIKVIAPWRDWEFKGRSDLIAYARQHNIPVTATQEKPYSTDRNLMHVSYEGGILEDPWAEPPENIFQLTRSPEAAKAEGEYVELSFEKGEPVAVNGEKLGAVALLEKLNTLAGEHGIGRIDLVENRFVGMKSRGVYETPGVTVLQAAHRALESITLDREVMHLRDSLGVKFAESIYYGFWFSPEFELMRNLIDDTQKNVTGDVRLKLYRGNTIVVGRRSPNSLYSEKVATFEADSVYNQRDAEGFIKLNALRLRLREQG
;
A
#
# COMPACT_ATOMS: atom_id res chain seq x y z
N MET A 1 -8.78 -11.32 38.61
CA MET A 1 -7.39 -11.16 38.21
C MET A 1 -7.06 -9.69 38.40
N THR A 2 -6.08 -9.35 39.23
CA THR A 2 -5.63 -7.97 39.37
C THR A 2 -5.04 -7.51 38.01
N GLU A 3 -5.58 -6.45 37.46
CA GLU A 3 -5.05 -5.88 36.20
C GLU A 3 -3.57 -5.54 36.39
N LYS A 4 -2.70 -6.07 35.53
CA LYS A 4 -1.26 -5.80 35.60
C LYS A 4 -1.03 -4.30 35.43
N LYS A 5 -0.35 -3.66 36.36
CA LYS A 5 -0.01 -2.25 36.28
C LYS A 5 0.83 -2.01 35.02
N ILE A 6 0.43 -1.03 34.20
CA ILE A 6 1.19 -0.59 33.04
C ILE A 6 2.26 0.41 33.51
N ASN A 7 3.52 0.11 33.25
CA ASN A 7 4.65 0.97 33.60
C ASN A 7 5.28 1.64 32.38
N LYS A 8 5.12 1.03 31.19
CA LYS A 8 5.72 1.53 29.95
C LYS A 8 4.83 1.26 28.74
N ILE A 9 4.63 2.27 27.90
CA ILE A 9 3.84 2.22 26.66
C ILE A 9 4.71 2.65 25.49
N ILE A 10 4.63 1.96 24.35
CA ILE A 10 5.15 2.46 23.07
C ILE A 10 3.99 3.05 22.28
N LEU A 11 4.04 4.33 21.98
CA LEU A 11 3.03 5.05 21.20
C LEU A 11 3.49 5.22 19.75
N ALA A 12 2.69 4.74 18.78
CA ALA A 12 2.85 5.15 17.38
C ALA A 12 2.53 6.65 17.27
N TYR A 13 3.56 7.44 16.96
CA TYR A 13 3.54 8.90 17.08
C TYR A 13 3.85 9.56 15.74
N SER A 14 2.89 10.30 15.20
CA SER A 14 3.07 11.07 13.96
C SER A 14 3.41 12.56 14.20
N GLY A 15 3.38 13.02 15.45
CA GLY A 15 3.51 14.44 15.78
C GLY A 15 2.30 15.31 15.44
N GLY A 16 1.22 14.73 14.90
CA GLY A 16 -0.06 15.40 14.69
C GLY A 16 -0.78 15.76 15.98
N LEU A 17 -1.90 16.49 15.88
CA LEU A 17 -2.72 16.89 17.03
C LEU A 17 -3.12 15.66 17.86
N ASP A 18 -3.67 14.63 17.21
CA ASP A 18 -4.23 13.46 17.87
C ASP A 18 -3.17 12.73 18.69
N THR A 19 -2.04 12.39 18.08
CA THR A 19 -0.97 11.65 18.77
C THR A 19 -0.25 12.48 19.83
N SER A 20 -0.19 13.81 19.69
CA SER A 20 0.37 14.68 20.71
C SER A 20 -0.56 14.77 21.94
N VAL A 21 -1.87 14.87 21.74
CA VAL A 21 -2.86 14.78 22.83
C VAL A 21 -2.81 13.40 23.50
N MET A 22 -2.72 12.33 22.71
CA MET A 22 -2.60 10.96 23.23
C MET A 22 -1.38 10.75 24.11
N LEU A 23 -0.24 11.27 23.71
CA LEU A 23 0.99 11.19 24.52
C LEU A 23 0.77 11.76 25.92
N HIS A 24 0.19 12.94 26.02
CA HIS A 24 -0.08 13.58 27.30
C HIS A 24 -1.15 12.82 28.09
N TRP A 25 -2.26 12.46 27.45
CA TRP A 25 -3.37 11.72 28.05
C TRP A 25 -2.92 10.34 28.61
N LEU A 26 -2.12 9.58 27.87
CA LEU A 26 -1.59 8.29 28.31
C LEU A 26 -0.75 8.42 29.58
N LYS A 27 0.06 9.47 29.69
CA LYS A 27 0.85 9.74 30.90
C LYS A 27 -0.02 10.05 32.10
N GLU A 28 -1.06 10.88 31.92
CA GLU A 28 -1.99 11.21 33.00
C GLU A 28 -2.82 10.00 33.43
N GLN A 29 -3.36 9.25 32.46
CA GLN A 29 -4.27 8.14 32.73
C GLN A 29 -3.59 6.95 33.37
N TYR A 30 -2.37 6.64 32.97
CA TYR A 30 -1.66 5.43 33.43
C TYR A 30 -0.52 5.73 34.41
N GLY A 31 -0.10 6.98 34.55
CA GLY A 31 1.04 7.36 35.40
C GLY A 31 2.33 6.64 35.01
N CYS A 32 2.55 6.39 33.72
CA CYS A 32 3.60 5.52 33.20
C CYS A 32 4.59 6.24 32.29
N GLU A 33 5.68 5.58 31.96
CA GLU A 33 6.60 6.00 30.92
C GLU A 33 5.95 5.81 29.54
N VAL A 34 6.00 6.85 28.68
CA VAL A 34 5.56 6.77 27.29
C VAL A 34 6.76 7.04 26.37
N ILE A 35 7.10 6.03 25.57
CA ILE A 35 8.10 6.12 24.51
C ILE A 35 7.36 6.32 23.19
N CYS A 36 7.72 7.35 22.46
CA CYS A 36 7.19 7.60 21.13
C CYS A 36 7.99 6.85 20.08
N TYR A 37 7.31 6.41 19.03
CA TYR A 37 7.91 5.78 17.85
C TYR A 37 7.28 6.35 16.58
N CYS A 38 8.11 6.79 15.65
CA CYS A 38 7.73 7.21 14.32
C CYS A 38 8.53 6.40 13.29
N ALA A 39 7.84 5.84 12.30
CA ALA A 39 8.46 5.19 11.15
C ALA A 39 8.62 6.22 10.03
N ASP A 40 9.80 6.28 9.42
CA ASP A 40 9.97 6.89 8.11
C ASP A 40 9.62 5.85 7.03
N VAL A 41 8.50 6.06 6.37
CA VAL A 41 8.04 5.30 5.21
C VAL A 41 7.94 6.18 3.96
N GLY A 42 8.60 7.36 3.97
CA GLY A 42 8.65 8.31 2.88
C GLY A 42 7.63 9.46 2.97
N GLN A 43 7.20 9.84 4.18
CA GLN A 43 6.32 11.00 4.42
C GLN A 43 7.06 12.35 4.36
N GLY A 44 8.39 12.34 4.26
CA GLY A 44 9.19 13.54 4.03
C GLY A 44 9.23 14.52 5.20
N GLU A 45 8.91 15.79 4.96
CA GLU A 45 9.03 16.91 5.90
C GLU A 45 8.21 16.75 7.20
N GLU A 46 7.30 15.79 7.28
CA GLU A 46 6.53 15.51 8.50
C GLU A 46 7.41 15.03 9.68
N LEU A 47 8.66 14.65 9.40
CA LEU A 47 9.63 14.19 10.40
C LEU A 47 10.43 15.33 11.04
N ASP A 48 10.42 16.53 10.46
CA ASP A 48 11.22 17.68 10.93
C ASP A 48 10.71 18.19 12.27
N GLY A 49 11.63 18.37 13.23
CA GLY A 49 11.32 18.88 14.58
C GLY A 49 10.53 17.92 15.47
N LEU A 50 10.32 16.67 15.05
CA LEU A 50 9.49 15.69 15.75
C LEU A 50 10.04 15.33 17.13
N ASP A 51 11.38 15.24 17.30
CA ASP A 51 12.01 14.92 18.59
C ASP A 51 11.77 16.03 19.63
N GLU A 52 11.96 17.29 19.25
CA GLU A 52 11.71 18.41 20.14
C GLU A 52 10.24 18.46 20.57
N LYS A 53 9.33 18.24 19.65
CA LYS A 53 7.89 18.22 19.91
C LYS A 53 7.48 17.08 20.84
N ALA A 54 7.98 15.86 20.59
CA ALA A 54 7.70 14.72 21.44
C ALA A 54 8.20 14.94 22.87
N ARG A 55 9.42 15.45 23.04
CA ARG A 55 9.99 15.78 24.35
C ARG A 55 9.22 16.88 25.07
N ALA A 56 8.88 17.95 24.37
CA ALA A 56 8.09 19.06 24.92
C ALA A 56 6.69 18.60 25.37
N THR A 57 6.11 17.59 24.71
CA THR A 57 4.83 16.98 25.08
C THR A 57 4.98 15.93 26.19
N GLY A 58 6.21 15.55 26.54
CA GLY A 58 6.52 14.67 27.68
C GLY A 58 6.87 13.25 27.35
N ALA A 59 7.25 12.92 26.10
CA ALA A 59 7.83 11.62 25.77
C ALA A 59 9.14 11.41 26.55
N SER A 60 9.35 10.22 27.09
CA SER A 60 10.63 9.87 27.73
C SER A 60 11.71 9.60 26.68
N LYS A 61 11.32 9.13 25.50
CA LYS A 61 12.19 8.82 24.39
C LYS A 61 11.40 8.87 23.07
N LEU A 62 12.07 9.20 21.97
CA LEU A 62 11.54 9.04 20.63
C LEU A 62 12.47 8.14 19.81
N TYR A 63 11.88 7.18 19.11
CA TYR A 63 12.51 6.43 18.03
C TYR A 63 11.99 6.95 16.68
N ILE A 64 12.88 7.36 15.79
CA ILE A 64 12.59 7.58 14.37
C ILE A 64 13.39 6.54 13.62
N GLU A 65 12.71 5.63 12.93
CA GLU A 65 13.38 4.52 12.23
C GLU A 65 13.07 4.57 10.74
N ASP A 66 14.13 4.55 9.91
CA ASP A 66 14.00 4.50 8.44
C ASP A 66 13.57 3.09 8.02
N LEU A 67 12.34 2.97 7.56
CA LEU A 67 11.76 1.73 7.07
C LEU A 67 11.48 1.75 5.56
N ARG A 68 11.98 2.76 4.83
CA ARG A 68 11.67 2.94 3.41
C ARG A 68 12.10 1.74 2.56
N GLU A 69 13.31 1.23 2.77
CA GLU A 69 13.80 0.06 2.02
C GLU A 69 12.99 -1.20 2.34
N GLU A 70 12.70 -1.47 3.63
CA GLU A 70 11.87 -2.59 4.07
C GLU A 70 10.45 -2.46 3.50
N PHE A 71 9.85 -1.27 3.58
CA PHE A 71 8.52 -1.00 3.06
C PHE A 71 8.41 -1.30 1.56
N VAL A 72 9.38 -0.81 0.77
CA VAL A 72 9.33 -1.01 -0.67
C VAL A 72 9.57 -2.46 -1.05
N ARG A 73 10.64 -3.10 -0.52
CA ARG A 73 11.00 -4.47 -0.91
C ARG A 73 10.02 -5.53 -0.42
N GLU A 74 9.69 -5.46 0.88
CA GLU A 74 8.94 -6.54 1.52
C GLU A 74 7.42 -6.38 1.30
N TYR A 75 6.93 -5.14 1.16
CA TYR A 75 5.49 -4.88 1.10
C TYR A 75 5.04 -4.44 -0.30
N VAL A 76 5.64 -3.39 -0.85
CA VAL A 76 5.21 -2.86 -2.16
C VAL A 76 5.52 -3.85 -3.28
N TRP A 77 6.75 -4.39 -3.36
CA TRP A 77 7.09 -5.38 -4.40
C TRP A 77 6.28 -6.67 -4.27
N THR A 78 5.96 -7.11 -3.06
CA THR A 78 5.07 -8.26 -2.83
C THR A 78 3.67 -8.01 -3.41
N ALA A 79 3.11 -6.81 -3.22
CA ALA A 79 1.82 -6.45 -3.81
C ALA A 79 1.88 -6.36 -5.34
N VAL A 80 2.97 -5.84 -5.91
CA VAL A 80 3.21 -5.79 -7.37
C VAL A 80 3.31 -7.20 -7.95
N LYS A 81 4.10 -8.09 -7.37
CA LYS A 81 4.24 -9.50 -7.79
C LYS A 81 2.91 -10.25 -7.78
N ALA A 82 2.05 -9.96 -6.80
CA ALA A 82 0.73 -10.56 -6.70
C ALA A 82 -0.31 -9.92 -7.64
N ASN A 83 0.00 -8.83 -8.33
CA ASN A 83 -0.98 -7.93 -8.97
C ASN A 83 -2.14 -7.58 -8.03
N ALA A 84 -1.83 -7.32 -6.77
CA ALA A 84 -2.82 -7.05 -5.75
C ALA A 84 -3.49 -5.69 -5.96
N VAL A 85 -4.77 -5.72 -6.27
CA VAL A 85 -5.60 -4.51 -6.50
C VAL A 85 -6.92 -4.70 -5.76
N TYR A 86 -7.18 -3.84 -4.77
CA TYR A 86 -8.43 -3.89 -4.03
C TYR A 86 -9.55 -3.23 -4.85
N GLU A 87 -10.70 -3.92 -4.92
CA GLU A 87 -11.88 -3.49 -5.67
C GLU A 87 -11.60 -3.04 -7.12
N GLY A 88 -10.60 -3.66 -7.74
CA GLY A 88 -10.28 -3.50 -9.16
C GLY A 88 -9.39 -2.30 -9.52
N ILE A 89 -9.16 -1.34 -8.62
CA ILE A 89 -8.38 -0.13 -8.92
C ILE A 89 -7.45 0.36 -7.81
N TYR A 90 -7.67 0.03 -6.54
CA TYR A 90 -6.91 0.58 -5.42
C TYR A 90 -5.65 -0.21 -5.12
N LEU A 91 -4.48 0.45 -5.15
CA LEU A 91 -3.16 -0.15 -4.94
C LEU A 91 -2.71 -0.20 -3.46
N MET A 92 -3.57 0.25 -2.54
CA MET A 92 -3.49 -0.01 -1.09
C MET A 92 -2.24 0.53 -0.36
N GLY A 93 -1.69 1.68 -0.74
CA GLY A 93 -0.46 2.21 -0.13
C GLY A 93 -0.52 2.40 1.39
N THR A 94 -1.65 2.89 1.93
CA THR A 94 -1.86 2.98 3.38
C THR A 94 -1.90 1.58 4.04
N SER A 95 -2.62 0.63 3.42
CA SER A 95 -2.77 -0.72 3.95
C SER A 95 -1.45 -1.49 4.02
N LEU A 96 -0.55 -1.24 3.07
CA LEU A 96 0.80 -1.82 3.03
C LEU A 96 1.75 -1.19 4.06
N ALA A 97 1.57 0.10 4.39
CA ALA A 97 2.42 0.79 5.34
C ALA A 97 2.12 0.38 6.81
N ARG A 98 0.85 0.13 7.16
CA ARG A 98 0.49 -0.14 8.56
C ARG A 98 1.13 -1.39 9.16
N PRO A 99 1.20 -2.56 8.46
CA PRO A 99 1.87 -3.75 9.02
C PRO A 99 3.37 -3.54 9.25
N VAL A 100 4.10 -2.82 8.40
CA VAL A 100 5.53 -2.58 8.63
C VAL A 100 5.75 -1.64 9.82
N ILE A 101 4.92 -0.61 9.97
CA ILE A 101 4.96 0.30 11.11
C ILE A 101 4.66 -0.48 12.41
N ALA A 102 3.58 -1.24 12.43
CA ALA A 102 3.15 -2.02 13.61
C ALA A 102 4.17 -3.10 14.00
N LYS A 103 4.77 -3.78 13.03
CA LYS A 103 5.86 -4.75 13.27
C LYS A 103 7.02 -4.10 14.02
N ARG A 104 7.51 -2.97 13.53
CA ARG A 104 8.63 -2.27 14.17
C ARG A 104 8.25 -1.74 15.56
N GLN A 105 7.01 -1.33 15.76
CA GLN A 105 6.53 -0.92 17.09
C GLN A 105 6.58 -2.08 18.10
N ILE A 106 6.22 -3.30 17.70
CA ILE A 106 6.34 -4.50 18.53
C ILE A 106 7.81 -4.85 18.82
N GLU A 107 8.70 -4.71 17.81
CA GLU A 107 10.14 -4.92 18.02
C GLU A 107 10.71 -3.94 19.07
N ILE A 108 10.29 -2.67 19.00
CA ILE A 108 10.65 -1.67 20.01
C ILE A 108 10.04 -2.01 21.36
N ALA A 109 8.78 -2.44 21.41
CA ALA A 109 8.12 -2.82 22.65
C ALA A 109 8.87 -3.95 23.37
N ARG A 110 9.34 -4.95 22.62
CA ARG A 110 10.19 -6.03 23.15
C ARG A 110 11.54 -5.52 23.66
N ARG A 111 12.22 -4.67 22.88
CA ARG A 111 13.53 -4.07 23.20
C ARG A 111 13.46 -3.23 24.50
N GLU A 112 12.36 -2.51 24.67
CA GLU A 112 12.14 -1.64 25.84
C GLU A 112 11.44 -2.35 26.99
N ASN A 113 11.07 -3.63 26.86
CA ASN A 113 10.25 -4.37 27.81
C ASN A 113 8.95 -3.62 28.18
N ALA A 114 8.26 -3.11 27.17
CA ALA A 114 7.02 -2.36 27.34
C ALA A 114 5.84 -3.29 27.68
N ASP A 115 4.95 -2.81 28.53
CA ASP A 115 3.74 -3.54 28.92
C ASP A 115 2.61 -3.40 27.90
N ALA A 116 2.63 -2.33 27.10
CA ALA A 116 1.58 -2.02 26.15
C ALA A 116 2.10 -1.26 24.91
N VAL A 117 1.31 -1.33 23.85
CA VAL A 117 1.44 -0.49 22.65
C VAL A 117 0.19 0.37 22.48
N ALA A 118 0.34 1.57 21.91
CA ALA A 118 -0.78 2.46 21.64
C ALA A 118 -0.70 3.00 20.21
N HIS A 119 -1.88 3.26 19.61
CA HIS A 119 -2.01 3.87 18.28
C HIS A 119 -3.11 4.94 18.25
N GLY A 120 -3.00 5.87 17.29
CA GLY A 120 -3.91 7.00 17.12
C GLY A 120 -5.03 6.78 16.10
N SER A 121 -5.25 5.56 15.64
CA SER A 121 -6.29 5.26 14.64
C SER A 121 -7.69 5.40 15.24
N THR A 122 -8.59 6.04 14.49
CA THR A 122 -9.98 6.23 14.90
C THR A 122 -10.77 4.93 14.86
N GLY A 123 -11.82 4.82 15.68
CA GLY A 123 -12.70 3.63 15.73
C GLY A 123 -13.53 3.40 14.45
N LYS A 124 -13.55 4.37 13.52
CA LYS A 124 -14.27 4.28 12.23
C LYS A 124 -13.37 3.87 11.06
N GLY A 125 -12.03 3.85 11.25
CA GLY A 125 -11.06 3.55 10.21
C GLY A 125 -10.59 2.11 10.22
N ASN A 126 -10.10 1.61 9.08
CA ASN A 126 -9.47 0.29 8.97
C ASN A 126 -8.11 0.24 9.66
N ASP A 127 -7.44 1.37 9.87
CA ASP A 127 -6.08 1.40 10.38
C ASP A 127 -5.95 0.79 11.77
N GLN A 128 -6.96 0.98 12.65
CA GLN A 128 -6.98 0.29 13.94
C GLN A 128 -6.90 -1.23 13.78
N VAL A 129 -7.64 -1.79 12.80
CA VAL A 129 -7.64 -3.24 12.54
C VAL A 129 -6.26 -3.69 12.04
N ARG A 130 -5.64 -2.94 11.13
CA ARG A 130 -4.31 -3.24 10.56
C ARG A 130 -3.22 -3.22 11.62
N PHE A 131 -3.24 -2.23 12.51
CA PHE A 131 -2.31 -2.17 13.66
C PHE A 131 -2.52 -3.35 14.59
N GLU A 132 -3.74 -3.54 15.08
CA GLU A 132 -4.02 -4.51 16.14
C GLU A 132 -3.86 -5.96 15.69
N LEU A 133 -4.31 -6.32 14.47
CA LEU A 133 -4.07 -7.65 13.92
C LEU A 133 -2.56 -7.95 13.80
N THR A 134 -1.76 -6.96 13.41
CA THR A 134 -0.30 -7.10 13.40
C THR A 134 0.26 -7.30 14.81
N TYR A 135 -0.19 -6.52 15.79
CA TYR A 135 0.26 -6.66 17.16
C TYR A 135 -0.04 -8.05 17.72
N TYR A 136 -1.28 -8.51 17.60
CA TYR A 136 -1.70 -9.83 18.10
C TYR A 136 -1.04 -10.98 17.34
N ALA A 137 -0.78 -10.85 16.06
CA ALA A 137 -0.04 -11.86 15.29
C ALA A 137 1.41 -12.00 15.76
N LEU A 138 2.07 -10.88 16.10
CA LEU A 138 3.48 -10.87 16.46
C LEU A 138 3.70 -11.03 17.98
N GLN A 139 2.78 -10.54 18.80
CA GLN A 139 2.88 -10.61 20.26
C GLN A 139 1.48 -10.73 20.89
N PRO A 140 0.90 -11.95 20.95
CA PRO A 140 -0.50 -12.17 21.34
C PRO A 140 -0.91 -11.61 22.70
N ASP A 141 0.03 -11.55 23.66
CA ASP A 141 -0.23 -11.12 25.04
C ASP A 141 0.00 -9.62 25.26
N ILE A 142 0.39 -8.86 24.24
CA ILE A 142 0.62 -7.41 24.38
C ILE A 142 -0.70 -6.67 24.65
N LYS A 143 -0.71 -5.78 25.64
CA LYS A 143 -1.86 -4.91 25.86
C LYS A 143 -1.90 -3.82 24.80
N VAL A 144 -3.04 -3.68 24.10
CA VAL A 144 -3.26 -2.63 23.13
C VAL A 144 -4.12 -1.54 23.73
N ILE A 145 -3.70 -0.28 23.56
CA ILE A 145 -4.44 0.91 24.02
C ILE A 145 -4.78 1.73 22.77
N ALA A 146 -6.08 1.95 22.56
CA ALA A 146 -6.62 2.71 21.45
C ALA A 146 -7.48 3.86 22.00
N PRO A 147 -6.88 5.03 22.35
CA PRO A 147 -7.56 6.09 23.08
C PRO A 147 -8.87 6.55 22.44
N TRP A 148 -8.97 6.56 21.10
CA TRP A 148 -10.23 6.91 20.42
C TRP A 148 -11.44 6.03 20.80
N ARG A 149 -11.25 4.88 21.43
CA ARG A 149 -12.32 4.02 21.94
C ARG A 149 -12.58 4.22 23.43
N ASP A 150 -11.60 4.78 24.15
CA ASP A 150 -11.58 4.82 25.61
C ASP A 150 -11.80 6.22 26.18
N TRP A 151 -11.37 7.27 25.48
CA TRP A 151 -11.49 8.65 25.95
C TRP A 151 -12.84 9.30 25.62
N GLU A 152 -13.17 10.41 26.31
CA GLU A 152 -14.45 11.09 26.15
C GLU A 152 -14.48 12.11 24.98
N PHE A 153 -13.35 12.34 24.31
CA PHE A 153 -13.26 13.30 23.20
C PHE A 153 -14.06 12.82 21.99
N LYS A 154 -14.91 13.71 21.47
CA LYS A 154 -15.83 13.39 20.35
C LYS A 154 -15.27 13.82 19.00
N GLY A 155 -14.27 14.68 18.99
CA GLY A 155 -13.72 15.19 17.74
C GLY A 155 -12.57 16.17 17.91
N ARG A 156 -12.15 16.73 16.78
CA ARG A 156 -10.97 17.61 16.68
C ARG A 156 -11.06 18.86 17.59
N SER A 157 -12.25 19.43 17.76
CA SER A 157 -12.47 20.59 18.63
C SER A 157 -12.06 20.31 20.08
N ASP A 158 -12.42 19.12 20.59
CA ASP A 158 -12.12 18.73 21.97
C ASP A 158 -10.60 18.53 22.15
N LEU A 159 -9.96 17.91 21.15
CA LEU A 159 -8.51 17.74 21.14
C LEU A 159 -7.76 19.08 21.13
N ILE A 160 -8.24 20.07 20.37
CA ILE A 160 -7.66 21.42 20.34
C ILE A 160 -7.85 22.11 21.71
N ALA A 161 -9.02 21.97 22.31
CA ALA A 161 -9.29 22.54 23.63
C ALA A 161 -8.37 21.92 24.70
N TYR A 162 -8.25 20.59 24.71
CA TYR A 162 -7.34 19.86 25.58
C TYR A 162 -5.87 20.25 25.37
N ALA A 163 -5.43 20.32 24.12
CA ALA A 163 -4.06 20.72 23.79
C ALA A 163 -3.73 22.13 24.30
N ARG A 164 -4.67 23.07 24.18
CA ARG A 164 -4.52 24.44 24.71
C ARG A 164 -4.45 24.46 26.25
N GLN A 165 -5.33 23.70 26.91
CA GLN A 165 -5.38 23.61 28.37
C GLN A 165 -4.07 23.09 28.96
N HIS A 166 -3.42 22.15 28.30
CA HIS A 166 -2.20 21.47 28.75
C HIS A 166 -0.92 22.00 28.08
N ASN A 167 -1.01 23.13 27.35
CA ASN A 167 0.12 23.76 26.64
C ASN A 167 0.87 22.80 25.72
N ILE A 168 0.16 21.86 25.09
CA ILE A 168 0.75 20.91 24.13
C ILE A 168 1.10 21.68 22.84
N PRO A 169 2.35 21.61 22.35
CA PRO A 169 2.78 22.35 21.17
C PRO A 169 2.18 21.73 19.91
N VAL A 170 0.99 22.17 19.53
CA VAL A 170 0.37 21.84 18.26
C VAL A 170 0.42 23.07 17.37
N THR A 171 1.01 22.96 16.20
CA THR A 171 0.88 23.99 15.17
C THR A 171 -0.59 24.11 14.83
N ALA A 172 -1.22 25.22 15.22
CA ALA A 172 -2.56 25.56 14.77
C ALA A 172 -2.51 25.85 13.26
N THR A 173 -2.41 24.83 12.46
CA THR A 173 -2.59 24.95 11.02
C THR A 173 -4.05 25.22 10.73
N GLN A 174 -4.30 26.16 9.81
CA GLN A 174 -5.61 26.32 9.18
C GLN A 174 -6.19 24.93 8.91
N GLU A 175 -7.47 24.73 9.16
CA GLU A 175 -8.16 23.48 8.93
C GLU A 175 -7.89 23.05 7.49
N LYS A 176 -7.07 22.03 7.34
CA LYS A 176 -7.00 21.34 6.04
C LYS A 176 -8.39 20.75 5.83
N PRO A 177 -9.08 21.05 4.72
CA PRO A 177 -10.46 20.62 4.51
C PRO A 177 -10.59 19.11 4.30
N TYR A 178 -9.48 18.38 4.25
CA TYR A 178 -9.40 16.91 4.10
C TYR A 178 -8.23 16.36 4.91
N SER A 179 -8.31 15.08 5.26
CA SER A 179 -7.21 14.31 5.86
C SER A 179 -6.28 13.83 4.75
N THR A 180 -4.99 13.89 4.99
CA THR A 180 -3.96 13.41 4.05
C THR A 180 -3.05 12.42 4.77
N ASP A 181 -2.76 11.28 4.13
CA ASP A 181 -1.76 10.30 4.57
C ASP A 181 -0.79 10.04 3.41
N ARG A 182 0.51 10.18 3.68
CA ARG A 182 1.57 10.08 2.68
C ARG A 182 2.61 9.04 3.07
N ASN A 183 3.04 8.26 2.09
CA ASN A 183 4.23 7.43 2.16
C ASN A 183 4.93 7.40 0.79
N LEU A 184 6.02 6.64 0.68
CA LEU A 184 6.80 6.57 -0.55
C LEU A 184 6.01 6.08 -1.77
N MET A 185 4.99 5.26 -1.54
CA MET A 185 4.18 4.66 -2.60
C MET A 185 3.07 5.59 -3.09
N HIS A 186 2.43 6.33 -2.16
CA HIS A 186 1.21 7.06 -2.47
C HIS A 186 0.92 8.26 -1.55
N VAL A 187 -0.08 9.05 -1.97
CA VAL A 187 -0.80 10.00 -1.11
C VAL A 187 -2.28 9.67 -1.16
N SER A 188 -2.94 9.66 0.00
CA SER A 188 -4.40 9.54 0.13
C SER A 188 -5.03 10.81 0.62
N TYR A 189 -6.24 11.10 0.17
CA TYR A 189 -7.08 12.23 0.56
C TYR A 189 -8.47 11.73 0.93
N GLU A 190 -8.96 12.11 2.10
CA GLU A 190 -10.28 11.71 2.63
C GLU A 190 -10.93 12.87 3.39
N GLY A 191 -12.26 12.85 3.51
CA GLY A 191 -13.02 13.78 4.34
C GLY A 191 -13.29 15.13 3.70
N GLY A 192 -13.97 16.02 4.44
CA GLY A 192 -14.35 17.35 3.97
C GLY A 192 -15.22 17.30 2.72
N ILE A 193 -14.86 18.08 1.68
CA ILE A 193 -15.60 18.10 0.41
C ILE A 193 -15.66 16.73 -0.29
N LEU A 194 -14.68 15.85 -0.01
CA LEU A 194 -14.62 14.52 -0.63
C LEU A 194 -15.66 13.54 -0.05
N GLU A 195 -16.33 13.88 1.05
CA GLU A 195 -17.43 13.07 1.60
C GLU A 195 -18.66 13.05 0.69
N ASP A 196 -18.84 14.08 -0.15
CA ASP A 196 -19.83 14.07 -1.23
C ASP A 196 -19.25 13.37 -2.47
N PRO A 197 -19.75 12.16 -2.82
CA PRO A 197 -19.23 11.44 -3.98
C PRO A 197 -19.54 12.11 -5.32
N TRP A 198 -20.36 13.16 -5.34
CA TRP A 198 -20.65 13.97 -6.53
C TRP A 198 -19.72 15.19 -6.68
N ALA A 199 -19.02 15.58 -5.61
CA ALA A 199 -18.09 16.70 -5.66
C ALA A 199 -16.77 16.30 -6.35
N GLU A 200 -16.33 17.09 -7.33
CA GLU A 200 -15.05 16.91 -7.99
C GLU A 200 -13.91 17.24 -7.01
N PRO A 201 -12.86 16.37 -6.91
CA PRO A 201 -11.67 16.69 -6.12
C PRO A 201 -10.98 17.95 -6.67
N PRO A 202 -10.71 18.98 -5.84
CA PRO A 202 -10.01 20.18 -6.29
C PRO A 202 -8.61 19.84 -6.80
N GLU A 203 -8.19 20.42 -7.93
CA GLU A 203 -6.87 20.13 -8.53
C GLU A 203 -5.69 20.42 -7.58
N ASN A 204 -5.83 21.37 -6.70
CA ASN A 204 -4.78 21.78 -5.76
C ASN A 204 -4.52 20.80 -4.60
N ILE A 205 -5.30 19.70 -4.49
CA ILE A 205 -5.01 18.66 -3.48
C ILE A 205 -3.85 17.77 -3.92
N PHE A 206 -3.70 17.55 -5.22
CA PHE A 206 -2.73 16.62 -5.77
C PHE A 206 -1.29 17.11 -5.59
N GLN A 207 -0.43 16.24 -5.05
CA GLN A 207 0.95 16.56 -4.67
C GLN A 207 1.99 15.84 -5.54
N LEU A 208 1.67 14.66 -6.06
CA LEU A 208 2.60 13.81 -6.81
C LEU A 208 2.39 13.87 -8.32
N THR A 209 1.20 14.25 -8.78
CA THR A 209 0.80 14.15 -10.18
C THR A 209 0.31 15.49 -10.72
N ARG A 210 0.61 15.76 -11.97
CA ARG A 210 0.03 16.89 -12.72
C ARG A 210 -1.34 16.52 -13.28
N SER A 211 -2.20 17.51 -13.52
CA SER A 211 -3.43 17.26 -14.28
C SER A 211 -3.11 16.81 -15.71
N PRO A 212 -4.02 16.11 -16.41
CA PRO A 212 -3.83 15.74 -17.81
C PRO A 212 -3.52 16.94 -18.73
N GLU A 213 -4.08 18.11 -18.43
CA GLU A 213 -3.85 19.35 -19.17
C GLU A 213 -2.44 19.91 -18.94
N ALA A 214 -1.94 19.82 -17.69
CA ALA A 214 -0.62 20.32 -17.29
C ALA A 214 0.51 19.29 -17.46
N ALA A 215 0.17 18.04 -17.78
CA ALA A 215 1.13 16.97 -18.03
C ALA A 215 2.00 17.26 -19.26
N LYS A 216 3.19 16.63 -19.32
CA LYS A 216 4.09 16.74 -20.47
C LYS A 216 3.34 16.50 -21.78
N ALA A 217 3.54 17.42 -22.76
CA ALA A 217 2.84 17.39 -24.04
C ALA A 217 3.24 16.20 -24.91
N GLU A 218 4.49 15.75 -24.79
CA GLU A 218 5.05 14.62 -25.54
C GLU A 218 5.12 13.37 -24.69
N GLY A 219 4.86 12.21 -25.32
CA GLY A 219 5.00 10.92 -24.62
C GLY A 219 6.46 10.57 -24.40
N GLU A 220 6.77 10.07 -23.20
CA GLU A 220 8.11 9.64 -22.78
C GLU A 220 8.21 8.12 -22.75
N TYR A 221 9.29 7.55 -23.33
CA TYR A 221 9.56 6.12 -23.27
C TYR A 221 10.37 5.78 -22.04
N VAL A 222 9.93 4.76 -21.31
CA VAL A 222 10.61 4.24 -20.12
C VAL A 222 10.79 2.73 -20.29
N GLU A 223 12.00 2.24 -20.07
CA GLU A 223 12.31 0.81 -20.04
C GLU A 223 12.53 0.37 -18.60
N LEU A 224 11.81 -0.67 -18.16
CA LEU A 224 11.93 -1.27 -16.85
C LEU A 224 12.49 -2.67 -16.97
N SER A 225 13.53 -2.97 -16.19
CA SER A 225 14.10 -4.32 -16.11
C SER A 225 13.69 -5.00 -14.81
N PHE A 226 13.35 -6.29 -14.92
CA PHE A 226 12.93 -7.12 -13.80
C PHE A 226 13.83 -8.35 -13.69
N GLU A 227 14.11 -8.76 -12.44
CA GLU A 227 14.75 -10.02 -12.10
C GLU A 227 13.85 -10.78 -11.10
N LYS A 228 13.32 -11.94 -11.49
CA LYS A 228 12.41 -12.76 -10.66
C LYS A 228 11.22 -11.97 -10.10
N GLY A 229 10.62 -11.14 -10.94
CA GLY A 229 9.46 -10.31 -10.59
C GLY A 229 9.78 -9.01 -9.84
N GLU A 230 11.02 -8.78 -9.43
CA GLU A 230 11.43 -7.54 -8.78
C GLU A 230 12.00 -6.55 -9.80
N PRO A 231 11.59 -5.27 -9.76
CA PRO A 231 12.16 -4.23 -10.61
C PRO A 231 13.58 -3.90 -10.14
N VAL A 232 14.54 -3.87 -11.06
CA VAL A 232 15.97 -3.68 -10.76
C VAL A 232 16.61 -2.51 -11.51
N ALA A 233 16.00 -2.03 -12.61
CA ALA A 233 16.54 -0.91 -13.36
C ALA A 233 15.46 -0.10 -14.06
N VAL A 234 15.75 1.18 -14.26
CA VAL A 234 14.95 2.14 -15.05
C VAL A 234 15.85 2.72 -16.13
N ASN A 235 15.49 2.57 -17.42
CA ASN A 235 16.27 3.04 -18.57
C ASN A 235 17.74 2.56 -18.55
N GLY A 236 17.97 1.30 -18.14
CA GLY A 236 19.28 0.68 -18.04
C GLY A 236 20.08 1.06 -16.79
N GLU A 237 19.64 2.01 -15.99
CA GLU A 237 20.26 2.38 -14.72
C GLU A 237 19.77 1.45 -13.60
N LYS A 238 20.67 0.67 -13.00
CA LYS A 238 20.39 -0.16 -11.81
C LYS A 238 20.23 0.73 -10.59
N LEU A 239 19.14 0.54 -9.85
CA LEU A 239 18.78 1.36 -8.69
C LEU A 239 18.36 0.48 -7.51
N GLY A 240 18.58 0.97 -6.29
CA GLY A 240 17.97 0.41 -5.09
C GLY A 240 16.45 0.65 -5.10
N ALA A 241 15.73 -0.11 -4.27
CA ALA A 241 14.26 -0.13 -4.33
C ALA A 241 13.64 1.26 -4.08
N VAL A 242 14.13 2.00 -3.09
CA VAL A 242 13.68 3.36 -2.77
C VAL A 242 13.91 4.30 -3.95
N ALA A 243 15.15 4.39 -4.44
CA ALA A 243 15.51 5.28 -5.54
C ALA A 243 14.76 4.94 -6.85
N LEU A 244 14.52 3.65 -7.11
CA LEU A 244 13.75 3.19 -8.25
C LEU A 244 12.30 3.69 -8.18
N LEU A 245 11.65 3.54 -7.02
CA LEU A 245 10.26 3.98 -6.84
C LEU A 245 10.15 5.50 -6.88
N GLU A 246 11.06 6.24 -6.26
CA GLU A 246 11.11 7.70 -6.32
C GLU A 246 11.26 8.21 -7.77
N LYS A 247 12.16 7.59 -8.54
CA LYS A 247 12.34 7.91 -9.96
C LYS A 247 11.07 7.67 -10.77
N LEU A 248 10.39 6.55 -10.52
CA LEU A 248 9.13 6.25 -11.20
C LEU A 248 7.98 7.15 -10.76
N ASN A 249 7.92 7.52 -9.48
CA ASN A 249 6.94 8.49 -8.98
C ASN A 249 7.10 9.83 -9.72
N THR A 250 8.34 10.29 -9.90
CA THR A 250 8.63 11.53 -10.60
C THR A 250 8.23 11.45 -12.08
N LEU A 251 8.70 10.41 -12.80
CA LEU A 251 8.41 10.24 -14.22
C LEU A 251 6.89 10.10 -14.46
N ALA A 252 6.22 9.25 -13.72
CA ALA A 252 4.79 9.01 -13.87
C ALA A 252 3.95 10.24 -13.46
N GLY A 253 4.34 10.91 -12.38
CA GLY A 253 3.68 12.12 -11.88
C GLY A 253 3.71 13.28 -12.87
N GLU A 254 4.84 13.49 -13.56
CA GLU A 254 4.95 14.52 -14.63
C GLU A 254 4.03 14.24 -15.83
N HIS A 255 3.63 12.99 -16.04
CA HIS A 255 2.67 12.56 -17.04
C HIS A 255 1.24 12.41 -16.51
N GLY A 256 0.97 12.79 -15.25
CA GLY A 256 -0.38 12.75 -14.65
C GLY A 256 -0.90 11.33 -14.39
N ILE A 257 -0.01 10.35 -14.28
CA ILE A 257 -0.36 8.93 -14.09
C ILE A 257 -0.57 8.63 -12.60
N GLY A 258 -1.58 7.81 -12.27
CA GLY A 258 -1.76 7.21 -10.95
C GLY A 258 -2.79 7.90 -10.06
N ARG A 259 -3.66 8.77 -10.58
CA ARG A 259 -4.81 9.31 -9.85
C ARG A 259 -5.95 8.29 -9.83
N ILE A 260 -6.53 8.09 -8.66
CA ILE A 260 -7.66 7.17 -8.45
C ILE A 260 -8.66 7.86 -7.53
N ASP A 261 -9.93 7.76 -7.87
CA ASP A 261 -11.08 8.18 -7.05
C ASP A 261 -12.05 7.01 -6.96
N LEU A 262 -12.29 6.52 -5.75
CA LEU A 262 -13.22 5.41 -5.55
C LEU A 262 -13.99 5.52 -4.25
N VAL A 263 -15.17 4.91 -4.23
CA VAL A 263 -15.93 4.63 -3.01
C VAL A 263 -15.67 3.18 -2.63
N GLU A 264 -14.75 2.99 -1.69
CA GLU A 264 -14.31 1.67 -1.23
C GLU A 264 -15.20 1.12 -0.10
N ASN A 265 -15.24 -0.20 0.04
CA ASN A 265 -15.89 -0.85 1.16
C ASN A 265 -14.87 -1.09 2.28
N ARG A 266 -14.96 -0.34 3.37
CA ARG A 266 -14.10 -0.53 4.54
C ARG A 266 -14.42 -1.85 5.23
N PHE A 267 -13.39 -2.51 5.75
CA PHE A 267 -13.53 -3.78 6.48
C PHE A 267 -14.42 -3.65 7.72
N VAL A 268 -14.44 -2.48 8.33
CA VAL A 268 -15.34 -2.14 9.45
C VAL A 268 -16.82 -1.97 9.03
N GLY A 269 -17.17 -2.20 7.76
CA GLY A 269 -18.56 -2.35 7.29
C GLY A 269 -19.21 -1.11 6.68
N MET A 270 -18.47 -0.03 6.43
CA MET A 270 -19.02 1.18 5.80
C MET A 270 -18.35 1.48 4.46
N LYS A 271 -19.07 2.22 3.59
CA LYS A 271 -18.48 2.80 2.39
C LYS A 271 -17.79 4.11 2.72
N SER A 272 -16.65 4.35 2.08
CA SER A 272 -15.89 5.60 2.23
C SER A 272 -15.26 5.98 0.91
N ARG A 273 -15.34 7.24 0.53
CA ARG A 273 -14.62 7.75 -0.64
C ARG A 273 -13.19 8.10 -0.27
N GLY A 274 -12.26 7.61 -1.07
CA GLY A 274 -10.86 7.98 -1.05
C GLY A 274 -10.38 8.45 -2.41
N VAL A 275 -9.56 9.49 -2.43
CA VAL A 275 -8.84 9.95 -3.62
C VAL A 275 -7.36 9.69 -3.38
N TYR A 276 -6.68 9.14 -4.39
CA TYR A 276 -5.31 8.64 -4.24
C TYR A 276 -4.43 9.06 -5.40
N GLU A 277 -3.14 9.23 -5.11
CA GLU A 277 -2.08 9.33 -6.11
C GLU A 277 -1.09 8.20 -5.88
N THR A 278 -0.90 7.34 -6.88
CA THR A 278 0.02 6.19 -6.81
C THR A 278 0.80 6.06 -8.13
N PRO A 279 1.62 7.07 -8.49
CA PRO A 279 2.17 7.17 -9.84
C PRO A 279 3.14 6.04 -10.19
N GLY A 280 4.18 5.81 -9.40
CA GLY A 280 5.25 4.86 -9.73
C GLY A 280 4.77 3.42 -9.75
N VAL A 281 3.94 3.02 -8.76
CA VAL A 281 3.43 1.64 -8.69
C VAL A 281 2.41 1.36 -9.79
N THR A 282 1.64 2.34 -10.26
CA THR A 282 0.78 2.18 -11.44
C THR A 282 1.60 1.79 -12.68
N VAL A 283 2.73 2.43 -12.89
CA VAL A 283 3.66 2.11 -13.99
C VAL A 283 4.30 0.73 -13.80
N LEU A 284 4.76 0.43 -12.57
CA LEU A 284 5.35 -0.87 -12.23
C LEU A 284 4.39 -2.02 -12.46
N GLN A 285 3.14 -1.88 -12.02
CA GLN A 285 2.13 -2.93 -12.16
C GLN A 285 1.81 -3.21 -13.63
N ALA A 286 1.68 -2.17 -14.45
CA ALA A 286 1.46 -2.33 -15.89
C ALA A 286 2.64 -3.06 -16.56
N ALA A 287 3.88 -2.71 -16.21
CA ALA A 287 5.08 -3.34 -16.74
C ALA A 287 5.22 -4.79 -16.29
N HIS A 288 5.06 -5.04 -14.98
CA HIS A 288 5.15 -6.38 -14.41
C HIS A 288 4.13 -7.32 -15.06
N ARG A 289 2.86 -6.90 -15.15
CA ARG A 289 1.81 -7.68 -15.82
C ARG A 289 2.12 -7.98 -17.28
N ALA A 290 2.71 -7.02 -17.98
CA ALA A 290 3.13 -7.22 -19.38
C ALA A 290 4.26 -8.24 -19.50
N LEU A 291 5.21 -8.28 -18.57
CA LEU A 291 6.28 -9.27 -18.56
C LEU A 291 5.75 -10.68 -18.23
N GLU A 292 4.87 -10.78 -17.24
CA GLU A 292 4.22 -12.05 -16.89
C GLU A 292 3.48 -12.69 -18.08
N SER A 293 2.88 -11.87 -18.94
CA SER A 293 2.13 -12.37 -20.11
C SER A 293 2.96 -13.21 -21.08
N ILE A 294 4.29 -13.08 -21.03
CA ILE A 294 5.20 -13.87 -21.88
C ILE A 294 6.07 -14.85 -21.10
N THR A 295 6.05 -14.83 -19.77
CA THR A 295 6.93 -15.67 -18.94
C THR A 295 6.19 -16.68 -18.07
N LEU A 296 4.89 -16.50 -17.83
CA LEU A 296 4.08 -17.43 -17.07
C LEU A 296 3.32 -18.37 -17.98
N ASP A 297 3.27 -19.66 -17.60
CA ASP A 297 2.34 -20.61 -18.18
C ASP A 297 0.89 -20.14 -17.94
N ARG A 298 -0.01 -20.45 -18.91
CA ARG A 298 -1.42 -20.03 -18.86
C ARG A 298 -2.11 -20.43 -17.57
N GLU A 299 -1.98 -21.69 -17.17
CA GLU A 299 -2.70 -22.22 -16.01
C GLU A 299 -2.12 -21.66 -14.70
N VAL A 300 -0.80 -21.44 -14.64
CA VAL A 300 -0.14 -20.78 -13.50
C VAL A 300 -0.61 -19.33 -13.36
N MET A 301 -0.70 -18.60 -14.49
CA MET A 301 -1.16 -17.22 -14.50
C MET A 301 -2.64 -17.12 -14.05
N HIS A 302 -3.51 -17.99 -14.54
CA HIS A 302 -4.93 -18.01 -14.15
C HIS A 302 -5.11 -18.38 -12.67
N LEU A 303 -4.34 -19.37 -12.18
CA LEU A 303 -4.35 -19.72 -10.75
C LEU A 303 -3.95 -18.53 -9.89
N ARG A 304 -2.83 -17.89 -10.21
CA ARG A 304 -2.35 -16.70 -9.51
C ARG A 304 -3.38 -15.55 -9.54
N ASP A 305 -3.98 -15.28 -10.71
CA ASP A 305 -4.99 -14.23 -10.85
C ASP A 305 -6.25 -14.52 -10.00
N SER A 306 -6.64 -15.79 -9.89
CA SER A 306 -7.76 -16.18 -9.02
C SER A 306 -7.50 -15.90 -7.53
N LEU A 307 -6.24 -15.92 -7.10
CA LEU A 307 -5.84 -15.58 -5.73
C LEU A 307 -5.65 -14.08 -5.52
N GLY A 308 -5.46 -13.30 -6.59
CA GLY A 308 -5.13 -11.88 -6.52
C GLY A 308 -6.17 -11.05 -5.74
N VAL A 309 -7.46 -11.35 -5.90
CA VAL A 309 -8.54 -10.70 -5.15
C VAL A 309 -8.41 -10.99 -3.65
N LYS A 310 -8.23 -12.27 -3.28
CA LYS A 310 -8.09 -12.66 -1.87
C LYS A 310 -6.81 -12.12 -1.26
N PHE A 311 -5.75 -12.05 -2.02
CA PHE A 311 -4.48 -11.45 -1.63
C PHE A 311 -4.66 -9.95 -1.32
N ALA A 312 -5.34 -9.21 -2.20
CA ALA A 312 -5.64 -7.79 -2.02
C ALA A 312 -6.56 -7.55 -0.80
N GLU A 313 -7.60 -8.37 -0.62
CA GLU A 313 -8.45 -8.32 0.57
C GLU A 313 -7.65 -8.52 1.86
N SER A 314 -6.75 -9.49 1.89
CA SER A 314 -5.94 -9.78 3.08
C SER A 314 -5.02 -8.60 3.43
N ILE A 315 -4.43 -7.93 2.43
CA ILE A 315 -3.67 -6.69 2.63
C ILE A 315 -4.59 -5.59 3.17
N TYR A 316 -5.72 -5.35 2.50
CA TYR A 316 -6.62 -4.27 2.83
C TYR A 316 -7.21 -4.39 4.24
N TYR A 317 -7.53 -5.63 4.66
CA TYR A 317 -8.09 -5.97 5.96
C TYR A 317 -7.04 -6.04 7.09
N GLY A 318 -5.75 -6.07 6.78
CA GLY A 318 -4.68 -6.10 7.77
C GLY A 318 -4.17 -7.48 8.17
N PHE A 319 -4.46 -8.53 7.39
CA PHE A 319 -4.05 -9.92 7.64
C PHE A 319 -2.66 -10.25 7.08
N TRP A 320 -1.74 -9.29 7.02
CA TRP A 320 -0.38 -9.48 6.48
C TRP A 320 0.39 -10.62 7.15
N PHE A 321 0.21 -10.82 8.46
CA PHE A 321 0.90 -11.85 9.24
C PHE A 321 0.01 -13.06 9.54
N SER A 322 -1.06 -13.28 8.78
CA SER A 322 -1.88 -14.47 8.94
C SER A 322 -1.30 -15.68 8.20
N PRO A 323 -1.58 -16.92 8.67
CA PRO A 323 -1.08 -18.14 8.03
C PRO A 323 -1.50 -18.27 6.56
N GLU A 324 -2.74 -17.89 6.24
CA GLU A 324 -3.26 -17.94 4.86
C GLU A 324 -2.56 -16.92 3.95
N PHE A 325 -2.19 -15.75 4.45
CA PHE A 325 -1.44 -14.78 3.67
C PHE A 325 -0.02 -15.25 3.39
N GLU A 326 0.64 -15.88 4.38
CA GLU A 326 1.96 -16.48 4.20
C GLU A 326 1.96 -17.57 3.10
N LEU A 327 0.95 -18.44 3.10
CA LEU A 327 0.79 -19.46 2.06
C LEU A 327 0.60 -18.85 0.69
N MET A 328 -0.27 -17.84 0.56
CA MET A 328 -0.48 -17.13 -0.71
C MET A 328 0.79 -16.42 -1.17
N ARG A 329 1.53 -15.77 -0.27
CA ARG A 329 2.79 -15.09 -0.59
C ARG A 329 3.83 -16.06 -1.13
N ASN A 330 4.01 -17.21 -0.48
CA ASN A 330 4.93 -18.26 -0.93
C ASN A 330 4.56 -18.78 -2.33
N LEU A 331 3.26 -18.97 -2.61
CA LEU A 331 2.79 -19.37 -3.94
C LEU A 331 3.10 -18.27 -4.98
N ILE A 332 2.82 -17.01 -4.66
CA ILE A 332 3.14 -15.88 -5.54
C ILE A 332 4.63 -15.83 -5.84
N ASP A 333 5.50 -15.89 -4.82
CA ASP A 333 6.95 -15.87 -5.01
C ASP A 333 7.45 -17.03 -5.89
N ASP A 334 6.84 -18.21 -5.77
CA ASP A 334 7.15 -19.36 -6.64
C ASP A 334 6.81 -19.09 -8.11
N THR A 335 5.74 -18.36 -8.40
CA THR A 335 5.39 -18.00 -9.79
C THR A 335 6.38 -17.03 -10.42
N GLN A 336 7.11 -16.26 -9.61
CA GLN A 336 7.99 -15.20 -10.10
C GLN A 336 9.37 -15.66 -10.54
N LYS A 337 9.75 -16.92 -10.30
CA LYS A 337 11.10 -17.46 -10.58
C LYS A 337 11.60 -17.20 -12.01
N ASN A 338 10.71 -17.19 -12.98
CA ASN A 338 11.00 -16.98 -14.40
C ASN A 338 10.60 -15.58 -14.92
N VAL A 339 10.03 -14.72 -14.08
CA VAL A 339 9.60 -13.37 -14.47
C VAL A 339 10.81 -12.43 -14.47
N THR A 340 11.66 -12.59 -15.51
CA THR A 340 12.90 -11.83 -15.72
C THR A 340 12.92 -11.29 -17.13
N GLY A 341 13.22 -10.02 -17.32
CA GLY A 341 13.26 -9.40 -18.64
C GLY A 341 13.00 -7.91 -18.59
N ASP A 342 12.77 -7.33 -19.77
CA ASP A 342 12.58 -5.90 -19.95
C ASP A 342 11.20 -5.59 -20.54
N VAL A 343 10.61 -4.50 -20.07
CA VAL A 343 9.37 -3.95 -20.60
C VAL A 343 9.57 -2.48 -20.94
N ARG A 344 9.17 -2.10 -22.15
CA ARG A 344 9.16 -0.73 -22.60
C ARG A 344 7.74 -0.17 -22.57
N LEU A 345 7.59 0.97 -21.91
CA LEU A 345 6.35 1.71 -21.76
C LEU A 345 6.46 3.06 -22.42
N LYS A 346 5.31 3.61 -22.86
CA LYS A 346 5.15 5.01 -23.21
C LYS A 346 4.22 5.66 -22.19
N LEU A 347 4.74 6.64 -21.47
CA LEU A 347 3.98 7.45 -20.50
C LEU A 347 3.40 8.65 -21.24
N TYR A 348 2.09 8.87 -21.13
CA TYR A 348 1.44 9.96 -21.84
C TYR A 348 0.11 10.36 -21.22
N ARG A 349 0.00 11.54 -20.63
CA ARG A 349 -1.24 12.18 -20.17
C ARG A 349 -2.19 11.22 -19.44
N GLY A 350 -1.76 10.74 -18.28
CA GLY A 350 -2.53 9.81 -17.45
C GLY A 350 -2.46 8.34 -17.89
N ASN A 351 -1.82 8.03 -19.02
CA ASN A 351 -1.79 6.69 -19.57
C ASN A 351 -0.40 6.05 -19.50
N THR A 352 -0.40 4.76 -19.13
CA THR A 352 0.76 3.86 -19.20
C THR A 352 0.53 2.88 -20.33
N ILE A 353 1.24 3.03 -21.46
CA ILE A 353 1.04 2.25 -22.67
C ILE A 353 2.20 1.28 -22.84
N VAL A 354 1.93 -0.03 -22.82
CA VAL A 354 2.96 -1.06 -23.09
C VAL A 354 3.27 -1.07 -24.59
N VAL A 355 4.55 -0.84 -24.95
CA VAL A 355 5.00 -0.79 -26.35
C VAL A 355 6.01 -1.89 -26.72
N GLY A 356 6.51 -2.63 -25.73
CA GLY A 356 7.39 -3.78 -25.98
C GLY A 356 7.69 -4.55 -24.70
N ARG A 357 8.02 -5.83 -24.86
CA ARG A 357 8.46 -6.72 -23.79
C ARG A 357 9.38 -7.80 -24.35
N ARG A 358 10.37 -8.20 -23.57
CA ARG A 358 11.29 -9.28 -23.91
C ARG A 358 11.76 -10.00 -22.66
N SER A 359 12.02 -11.31 -22.78
CA SER A 359 12.51 -12.12 -21.68
C SER A 359 13.37 -13.27 -22.23
N PRO A 360 14.48 -13.64 -21.56
CA PRO A 360 15.19 -14.88 -21.86
C PRO A 360 14.34 -16.13 -21.53
N ASN A 361 13.33 -15.99 -20.67
CA ASN A 361 12.41 -17.05 -20.24
C ASN A 361 11.06 -16.99 -20.96
N SER A 362 10.99 -16.34 -22.14
CA SER A 362 9.74 -16.16 -22.88
C SER A 362 9.15 -17.50 -23.31
N LEU A 363 7.88 -17.70 -23.04
CA LEU A 363 7.06 -18.79 -23.56
C LEU A 363 6.40 -18.41 -24.89
N TYR A 364 6.50 -17.13 -25.30
CA TYR A 364 6.00 -16.68 -26.60
C TYR A 364 6.98 -17.10 -27.71
N SER A 365 6.48 -17.79 -28.70
CA SER A 365 7.24 -18.21 -29.88
C SER A 365 6.62 -17.60 -31.14
N GLU A 366 7.35 -16.72 -31.80
CA GLU A 366 6.92 -16.13 -33.08
C GLU A 366 6.63 -17.20 -34.14
N LYS A 367 7.39 -18.31 -34.13
CA LYS A 367 7.21 -19.44 -35.05
C LYS A 367 5.87 -20.16 -34.87
N VAL A 368 5.36 -20.22 -33.63
CA VAL A 368 4.07 -20.87 -33.31
C VAL A 368 2.92 -19.89 -33.42
N ALA A 369 3.17 -18.63 -33.11
CA ALA A 369 2.15 -17.56 -33.08
C ALA A 369 1.90 -16.92 -34.47
N THR A 370 2.69 -17.27 -35.49
CA THR A 370 2.54 -16.71 -36.85
C THR A 370 1.21 -17.09 -37.47
N PHE A 371 0.63 -16.18 -38.24
CA PHE A 371 -0.50 -16.47 -39.14
C PHE A 371 -0.06 -16.96 -40.53
N GLU A 372 1.25 -16.96 -40.80
CA GLU A 372 1.83 -17.49 -42.01
C GLU A 372 1.93 -19.02 -41.95
N ALA A 373 2.28 -19.65 -43.07
CA ALA A 373 2.47 -21.11 -43.13
C ALA A 373 3.61 -21.52 -42.20
N ASP A 374 3.32 -22.44 -41.28
CA ASP A 374 4.29 -23.02 -40.36
C ASP A 374 4.27 -24.56 -40.41
N SER A 375 5.30 -25.20 -39.89
CA SER A 375 5.42 -26.66 -39.75
C SER A 375 5.35 -27.12 -38.28
N VAL A 376 5.10 -26.24 -37.34
CA VAL A 376 5.17 -26.48 -35.88
C VAL A 376 3.82 -26.91 -35.33
N TYR A 377 2.72 -26.35 -35.90
CA TYR A 377 1.35 -26.55 -35.41
C TYR A 377 0.50 -27.24 -36.49
N ASN A 378 -0.12 -28.38 -36.15
CA ASN A 378 -1.08 -29.05 -37.02
C ASN A 378 -2.50 -28.52 -36.73
N GLN A 379 -3.03 -27.68 -37.62
CA GLN A 379 -4.35 -27.06 -37.46
C GLN A 379 -5.51 -28.10 -37.37
N ARG A 380 -5.32 -29.34 -37.87
CA ARG A 380 -6.33 -30.42 -37.79
C ARG A 380 -6.55 -30.91 -36.37
N ASP A 381 -5.56 -30.78 -35.48
CA ASP A 381 -5.69 -31.22 -34.08
C ASP A 381 -6.74 -30.43 -33.33
N ALA A 382 -7.01 -29.18 -33.71
CA ALA A 382 -8.05 -28.35 -33.16
C ALA A 382 -9.47 -28.92 -33.36
N GLU A 383 -9.73 -29.63 -34.48
CA GLU A 383 -11.06 -30.17 -34.78
C GLU A 383 -11.52 -31.18 -33.73
N GLY A 384 -10.67 -32.12 -33.34
CA GLY A 384 -10.97 -33.11 -32.29
C GLY A 384 -11.20 -32.46 -30.93
N PHE A 385 -10.32 -31.54 -30.54
CA PHE A 385 -10.44 -30.79 -29.31
C PHE A 385 -11.77 -30.00 -29.24
N ILE A 386 -12.14 -29.31 -30.33
CA ILE A 386 -13.38 -28.51 -30.39
C ILE A 386 -14.59 -29.43 -30.29
N LYS A 387 -14.62 -30.58 -31.02
CA LYS A 387 -15.73 -31.53 -30.98
C LYS A 387 -15.98 -32.09 -29.58
N LEU A 388 -14.92 -32.45 -28.84
CA LEU A 388 -15.03 -32.95 -27.47
C LEU A 388 -15.58 -31.87 -26.54
N ASN A 389 -15.06 -30.63 -26.59
CA ASN A 389 -15.56 -29.52 -25.78
C ASN A 389 -17.00 -29.12 -26.15
N ALA A 390 -17.42 -29.33 -27.40
CA ALA A 390 -18.77 -29.01 -27.85
C ALA A 390 -19.84 -30.06 -27.41
N LEU A 391 -19.45 -31.24 -26.92
CA LEU A 391 -20.42 -32.27 -26.51
C LEU A 391 -21.45 -31.77 -25.51
N ARG A 392 -21.00 -31.11 -24.45
CA ARG A 392 -21.88 -30.55 -23.42
C ARG A 392 -22.85 -29.47 -23.95
N LEU A 393 -22.46 -28.74 -24.99
CA LEU A 393 -23.29 -27.69 -25.61
C LEU A 393 -24.36 -28.34 -26.51
N ARG A 394 -24.01 -29.37 -27.28
CA ARG A 394 -24.94 -30.11 -28.14
C ARG A 394 -26.00 -30.87 -27.35
N LEU A 395 -25.63 -31.47 -26.22
CA LEU A 395 -26.57 -32.20 -25.37
C LEU A 395 -27.59 -31.28 -24.70
N ARG A 396 -27.27 -30.01 -24.52
CA ARG A 396 -28.18 -29.02 -23.92
C ARG A 396 -29.42 -28.69 -24.79
N GLU A 397 -29.30 -28.83 -26.11
CA GLU A 397 -30.39 -28.55 -27.04
C GLU A 397 -31.25 -29.80 -27.34
N GLN A 398 -30.90 -30.97 -26.79
CA GLN A 398 -31.65 -32.24 -26.99
C GLN A 398 -32.60 -32.53 -25.80
N GLY A 399 -32.70 -31.68 -24.81
CA GLY A 399 -33.63 -31.72 -23.68
C GLY A 399 -34.53 -30.49 -23.67
#